data_579d9769e1fa672e84db1699ea1b60f2
#
_entry.id   579d9769e1fa672e84db1699ea1b60f2
#
_cell.length_a   1.000
_cell.length_b   1.000
_cell.length_c   1.000
_cell.angle_alpha   90.00
_cell.angle_beta   90.00
_cell.angle_gamma   90.00
#
_symmetry.space_group_name_H-M   'P 1'
#
loop_
_entity.id
_entity.type
_entity.pdbx_description
1 polymer ?
#
loop_
_entity_poly.entity_id
_entity_poly.type
_entity_poly.pdbx_seq_one_letter_code
_entity_poly.pdbx_strand_id
1 'polypeptide(L)'
;MWSTRGKQGFTLIELLVVIAIIALLMAILLPALGRVRRQAKAVVCQSNLRQWGKILAIYTDENQGCFPRSPHGYAGIWLLRGAFLTGDEPNQPDDSLHHFHTKDIACCPMAVKPGSPVQLPISGHGVEGSAGSTFTAWQITSPPPTFRGSYGVNGHLFERFSDWGPRDGLDILCLRGRANIPTLLDAAQPWALPDDSHPPPFREELAGLPPLIGSFCIDRHNGHVNGLFLDWSVRKVGLKELWTLKWHAEFNTAGLWTKAGGVQPERWPEWMRKFRDY
;
A
#
# COMPACT_ATOMS: atom_id res chain seq x y z
N MET A 1 69.76 -29.30 -11.65
CA MET A 1 69.59 -27.91 -12.13
C MET A 1 68.18 -27.46 -11.88
N TRP A 2 67.91 -26.64 -10.87
CA TRP A 2 66.62 -26.09 -10.56
C TRP A 2 66.53 -24.71 -11.21
N SER A 3 65.66 -24.58 -12.19
CA SER A 3 65.33 -23.29 -12.86
C SER A 3 64.46 -22.44 -11.94
N THR A 4 65.06 -21.38 -11.37
CA THR A 4 64.31 -20.35 -10.64
C THR A 4 63.50 -19.53 -11.68
N ARG A 5 62.20 -19.80 -11.83
CA ARG A 5 61.27 -18.89 -12.53
C ARG A 5 61.26 -17.56 -11.80
N GLY A 6 61.77 -16.52 -12.45
CA GLY A 6 61.72 -15.16 -11.94
C GLY A 6 60.26 -14.76 -11.69
N LYS A 7 59.93 -14.35 -10.46
CA LYS A 7 58.64 -13.72 -10.14
C LYS A 7 58.59 -12.37 -10.85
N GLN A 8 57.76 -12.23 -11.88
CA GLN A 8 57.48 -10.94 -12.48
C GLN A 8 56.76 -10.08 -11.42
N GLY A 9 57.34 -8.96 -11.05
CA GLY A 9 56.72 -7.99 -10.14
C GLY A 9 55.65 -7.21 -10.87
N PHE A 10 54.49 -6.98 -10.20
CA PHE A 10 53.40 -6.19 -10.70
C PHE A 10 53.78 -4.71 -10.71
N THR A 11 53.59 -4.02 -11.84
CA THR A 11 53.93 -2.59 -11.95
C THR A 11 52.80 -1.73 -11.34
N LEU A 12 53.16 -0.55 -10.83
CA LEU A 12 52.19 0.41 -10.26
C LEU A 12 51.17 0.87 -11.31
N ILE A 13 51.55 0.96 -12.58
CA ILE A 13 50.71 1.33 -13.71
C ILE A 13 49.67 0.24 -13.98
N GLU A 14 50.04 -1.03 -13.99
CA GLU A 14 49.12 -2.16 -14.20
C GLU A 14 48.03 -2.18 -13.11
N LEU A 15 48.43 -1.93 -11.85
CA LEU A 15 47.43 -1.85 -10.76
C LEU A 15 46.52 -0.65 -10.94
N LEU A 16 47.04 0.52 -11.31
CA LEU A 16 46.25 1.75 -11.50
C LEU A 16 45.22 1.62 -12.62
N VAL A 17 45.63 1.00 -13.75
CA VAL A 17 44.69 0.76 -14.88
C VAL A 17 43.57 -0.19 -14.46
N VAL A 18 43.87 -1.25 -13.72
CA VAL A 18 42.84 -2.20 -13.25
C VAL A 18 41.81 -1.52 -12.34
N ILE A 19 42.25 -0.75 -11.34
CA ILE A 19 41.33 -0.05 -10.45
C ILE A 19 40.53 1.02 -11.19
N ALA A 20 41.11 1.70 -12.18
CA ALA A 20 40.38 2.67 -13.00
C ALA A 20 39.26 2.00 -13.82
N ILE A 21 39.52 0.83 -14.42
CA ILE A 21 38.48 0.05 -15.15
C ILE A 21 37.40 -0.42 -14.19
N ILE A 22 37.76 -0.95 -13.01
CA ILE A 22 36.77 -1.39 -12.01
C ILE A 22 35.90 -0.21 -11.56
N ALA A 23 36.53 0.94 -11.27
CA ALA A 23 35.79 2.14 -10.86
C ALA A 23 34.81 2.60 -11.95
N LEU A 24 35.22 2.58 -13.22
CA LEU A 24 34.34 2.91 -14.35
C LEU A 24 33.14 1.95 -14.48
N LEU A 25 33.39 0.64 -14.35
CA LEU A 25 32.32 -0.37 -14.39
C LEU A 25 31.35 -0.20 -13.22
N MET A 26 31.84 0.04 -12.01
CA MET A 26 31.01 0.26 -10.83
C MET A 26 30.17 1.54 -10.95
N ALA A 27 30.69 2.60 -11.55
CA ALA A 27 29.96 3.86 -11.75
C ALA A 27 28.69 3.67 -12.60
N ILE A 28 28.68 2.74 -13.54
CA ILE A 28 27.52 2.41 -14.38
C ILE A 28 26.61 1.40 -13.69
N LEU A 29 27.17 0.41 -12.97
CA LEU A 29 26.39 -0.67 -12.35
C LEU A 29 25.58 -0.22 -11.12
N LEU A 30 26.14 0.66 -10.27
CA LEU A 30 25.48 1.07 -9.03
C LEU A 30 24.09 1.73 -9.25
N PRO A 31 23.92 2.71 -10.17
CA PRO A 31 22.61 3.30 -10.42
C PRO A 31 21.62 2.29 -11.04
N ALA A 32 22.09 1.39 -11.90
CA ALA A 32 21.25 0.35 -12.48
C ALA A 32 20.75 -0.64 -11.41
N LEU A 33 21.62 -1.09 -10.51
CA LEU A 33 21.28 -2.00 -9.41
C LEU A 33 20.24 -1.38 -8.47
N GLY A 34 20.35 -0.08 -8.19
CA GLY A 34 19.36 0.64 -7.38
C GLY A 34 17.93 0.61 -7.99
N ARG A 35 17.84 0.75 -9.32
CA ARG A 35 16.55 0.66 -10.06
C ARG A 35 15.99 -0.78 -10.01
N VAL A 36 16.83 -1.78 -10.28
CA VAL A 36 16.43 -3.20 -10.25
C VAL A 36 15.91 -3.60 -8.87
N ARG A 37 16.60 -3.19 -7.80
CA ARG A 37 16.16 -3.46 -6.42
C ARG A 37 14.77 -2.86 -6.13
N ARG A 38 14.50 -1.64 -6.58
CA ARG A 38 13.18 -1.01 -6.42
C ARG A 38 12.10 -1.76 -7.19
N GLN A 39 12.37 -2.18 -8.41
CA GLN A 39 11.44 -2.99 -9.22
C GLN A 39 11.16 -4.34 -8.56
N ALA A 40 12.18 -5.04 -8.06
CA ALA A 40 12.01 -6.29 -7.35
C ALA A 40 11.11 -6.13 -6.12
N LYS A 41 11.33 -5.08 -5.31
CA LYS A 41 10.47 -4.76 -4.17
C LYS A 41 9.02 -4.48 -4.58
N ALA A 42 8.79 -3.82 -5.71
CA ALA A 42 7.43 -3.57 -6.23
C ALA A 42 6.73 -4.88 -6.65
N VAL A 43 7.46 -5.83 -7.24
CA VAL A 43 6.93 -7.16 -7.57
C VAL A 43 6.56 -7.95 -6.32
N VAL A 44 7.42 -7.92 -5.29
CA VAL A 44 7.11 -8.56 -3.98
C VAL A 44 5.89 -7.89 -3.34
N CYS A 45 5.76 -6.57 -3.40
CA CYS A 45 4.58 -5.85 -2.93
C CYS A 45 3.30 -6.35 -3.63
N GLN A 46 3.31 -6.51 -4.96
CA GLN A 46 2.18 -7.08 -5.72
C GLN A 46 1.90 -8.54 -5.33
N SER A 47 2.94 -9.32 -5.04
CA SER A 47 2.79 -10.69 -4.55
C SER A 47 2.09 -10.73 -3.19
N ASN A 48 2.44 -9.84 -2.27
CA ASN A 48 1.79 -9.70 -0.97
C ASN A 48 0.30 -9.36 -1.14
N LEU A 49 -0.02 -8.39 -2.00
CA LEU A 49 -1.42 -8.04 -2.30
C LEU A 49 -2.21 -9.20 -2.93
N ARG A 50 -1.58 -10.04 -3.78
CA ARG A 50 -2.22 -11.25 -4.30
C ARG A 50 -2.52 -12.27 -3.20
N GLN A 51 -1.65 -12.39 -2.21
CA GLN A 51 -1.89 -13.25 -1.05
C GLN A 51 -3.06 -12.72 -0.21
N TRP A 52 -3.12 -11.41 0.05
CA TRP A 52 -4.29 -10.77 0.65
C TRP A 52 -5.56 -11.02 -0.15
N GLY A 53 -5.51 -10.92 -1.48
CA GLY A 53 -6.64 -11.22 -2.35
C GLY A 53 -7.16 -12.64 -2.19
N LYS A 54 -6.27 -13.62 -2.05
CA LYS A 54 -6.68 -15.02 -1.78
C LYS A 54 -7.33 -15.18 -0.41
N ILE A 55 -6.77 -14.55 0.64
CA ILE A 55 -7.34 -14.57 1.99
C ILE A 55 -8.74 -13.98 1.99
N LEU A 56 -8.90 -12.79 1.38
CA LEU A 56 -10.18 -12.11 1.31
C LEU A 56 -11.21 -12.88 0.44
N ALA A 57 -10.75 -13.53 -0.63
CA ALA A 57 -11.61 -14.37 -1.47
C ALA A 57 -12.16 -15.57 -0.68
N ILE A 58 -11.29 -16.27 0.05
CA ILE A 58 -11.72 -17.40 0.91
C ILE A 58 -12.69 -16.91 1.98
N TYR A 59 -12.35 -15.83 2.66
CA TYR A 59 -13.22 -15.25 3.69
C TYR A 59 -14.63 -14.92 3.13
N THR A 60 -14.69 -14.23 2.01
CA THR A 60 -15.98 -13.83 1.42
C THR A 60 -16.78 -15.02 0.89
N ASP A 61 -16.12 -16.06 0.38
CA ASP A 61 -16.77 -17.30 -0.04
C ASP A 61 -17.44 -18.01 1.14
N GLU A 62 -16.78 -18.05 2.29
CA GLU A 62 -17.31 -18.63 3.53
C GLU A 62 -18.37 -17.74 4.23
N ASN A 63 -18.39 -16.45 3.94
CA ASN A 63 -19.26 -15.46 4.59
C ASN A 63 -20.31 -14.85 3.63
N GLN A 64 -20.89 -15.63 2.72
CA GLN A 64 -21.99 -15.25 1.85
C GLN A 64 -21.67 -14.00 0.99
N GLY A 65 -20.43 -13.87 0.53
CA GLY A 65 -20.00 -12.74 -0.27
C GLY A 65 -19.78 -11.43 0.51
N CYS A 66 -19.76 -11.48 1.84
CA CYS A 66 -19.64 -10.29 2.68
C CYS A 66 -18.24 -10.13 3.29
N PHE A 67 -17.79 -8.90 3.41
CA PHE A 67 -16.62 -8.55 4.24
C PHE A 67 -16.96 -8.52 5.73
N PRO A 68 -15.95 -8.69 6.62
CA PRO A 68 -16.15 -8.56 8.07
C PRO A 68 -16.72 -7.19 8.41
N ARG A 69 -17.60 -7.17 9.39
CA ARG A 69 -18.25 -5.95 9.88
C ARG A 69 -17.87 -5.68 11.32
N SER A 70 -17.59 -4.45 11.64
CA SER A 70 -17.46 -4.00 13.03
C SER A 70 -18.61 -3.09 13.40
N PRO A 71 -19.20 -3.25 14.59
CA PRO A 71 -20.22 -2.32 15.09
C PRO A 71 -19.68 -0.90 15.27
N HIS A 72 -18.37 -0.70 15.21
CA HIS A 72 -17.68 0.55 15.48
C HIS A 72 -16.96 1.16 14.26
N GLY A 73 -17.26 0.70 13.03
CA GLY A 73 -16.73 1.30 11.80
C GLY A 73 -15.27 0.96 11.45
N TYR A 74 -14.57 0.13 12.23
CA TYR A 74 -13.14 -0.19 12.02
C TYR A 74 -12.90 -1.63 11.58
N ALA A 75 -13.89 -2.27 10.95
CA ALA A 75 -13.79 -3.67 10.53
C ALA A 75 -12.56 -3.97 9.67
N GLY A 76 -12.19 -3.05 8.79
CA GLY A 76 -11.00 -3.21 7.95
C GLY A 76 -9.69 -3.26 8.74
N ILE A 77 -9.58 -2.48 9.81
CA ILE A 77 -8.40 -2.50 10.70
C ILE A 77 -8.35 -3.82 11.47
N TRP A 78 -9.49 -4.24 12.00
CA TRP A 78 -9.59 -5.49 12.74
C TRP A 78 -9.38 -6.71 11.85
N LEU A 79 -9.80 -6.65 10.58
CA LEU A 79 -9.48 -7.67 9.59
C LEU A 79 -7.97 -7.80 9.38
N LEU A 80 -7.28 -6.70 9.12
CA LEU A 80 -5.83 -6.69 8.94
C LEU A 80 -5.11 -7.17 10.20
N ARG A 81 -5.62 -6.80 11.38
CA ARG A 81 -5.09 -7.22 12.68
C ARG A 81 -5.40 -8.69 12.96
N GLY A 82 -6.63 -9.14 12.78
CA GLY A 82 -7.03 -10.53 13.00
C GLY A 82 -6.21 -11.49 12.18
N ALA A 83 -6.02 -11.18 10.90
CA ALA A 83 -5.13 -11.93 10.04
C ALA A 83 -3.64 -11.86 10.44
N PHE A 84 -3.24 -10.89 11.26
CA PHE A 84 -1.87 -10.73 11.77
C PHE A 84 -1.65 -11.48 13.09
N LEU A 85 -2.69 -11.60 13.92
CA LEU A 85 -2.62 -12.26 15.21
C LEU A 85 -2.94 -13.74 15.06
N THR A 86 -1.94 -14.56 15.15
CA THR A 86 -2.11 -16.01 15.22
C THR A 86 -2.51 -16.41 16.63
N GLY A 87 -3.80 -16.78 16.85
CA GLY A 87 -4.25 -17.60 17.97
C GLY A 87 -4.34 -16.94 19.37
N ASP A 88 -5.31 -17.39 20.14
CA ASP A 88 -5.41 -17.31 21.60
C ASP A 88 -5.74 -15.99 22.30
N GLU A 89 -6.19 -14.96 21.63
CA GLU A 89 -6.72 -13.74 22.29
C GLU A 89 -8.24 -13.88 22.48
N PRO A 90 -8.77 -13.92 23.73
CA PRO A 90 -10.14 -14.35 24.05
C PRO A 90 -11.26 -13.33 23.77
N ASN A 91 -11.00 -12.20 23.10
CA ASN A 91 -11.99 -11.15 22.89
C ASN A 91 -12.01 -10.56 21.46
N GLN A 92 -11.81 -11.38 20.44
CA GLN A 92 -11.86 -10.90 19.05
C GLN A 92 -13.23 -11.15 18.41
N PRO A 93 -13.82 -10.18 17.70
CA PRO A 93 -15.19 -10.30 17.20
C PRO A 93 -15.37 -11.24 16.01
N ASP A 94 -14.30 -11.75 15.38
CA ASP A 94 -14.42 -12.68 14.28
C ASP A 94 -13.19 -13.60 14.15
N ASP A 95 -13.40 -14.87 14.48
CA ASP A 95 -12.37 -15.91 14.61
C ASP A 95 -11.91 -16.52 13.27
N SER A 96 -12.54 -16.12 12.16
CA SER A 96 -12.39 -16.81 10.87
C SER A 96 -11.05 -16.58 10.15
N LEU A 97 -10.28 -15.57 10.55
CA LEU A 97 -8.99 -15.24 9.91
C LEU A 97 -7.75 -15.72 10.67
N HIS A 98 -7.91 -16.34 11.83
CA HIS A 98 -6.80 -16.82 12.67
C HIS A 98 -5.89 -17.88 12.02
N HIS A 99 -6.34 -18.48 10.92
CA HIS A 99 -5.59 -19.51 10.21
C HIS A 99 -4.54 -18.95 9.23
N PHE A 100 -4.47 -17.65 9.04
CA PHE A 100 -3.58 -17.04 8.05
C PHE A 100 -2.40 -16.31 8.70
N HIS A 101 -1.19 -16.76 8.41
CA HIS A 101 0.05 -16.06 8.81
C HIS A 101 0.32 -14.86 7.90
N THR A 102 -0.19 -13.68 8.26
CA THR A 102 -0.09 -12.48 7.42
C THR A 102 1.04 -11.54 7.80
N LYS A 103 1.79 -11.84 8.86
CA LYS A 103 2.89 -10.98 9.34
C LYS A 103 3.89 -10.62 8.26
N ASP A 104 4.22 -11.56 7.37
CA ASP A 104 5.20 -11.37 6.31
C ASP A 104 4.64 -10.60 5.11
N ILE A 105 3.32 -10.56 4.95
CA ILE A 105 2.63 -9.88 3.84
C ILE A 105 1.95 -8.56 4.24
N ALA A 106 2.00 -8.17 5.51
CA ALA A 106 1.37 -6.95 6.00
C ALA A 106 2.03 -5.66 5.50
N CYS A 107 3.29 -5.74 5.07
CA CYS A 107 4.05 -4.59 4.62
C CYS A 107 4.56 -4.74 3.19
N CYS A 108 4.47 -3.65 2.41
CA CYS A 108 5.27 -3.48 1.21
C CYS A 108 6.76 -3.47 1.60
N PRO A 109 7.65 -4.17 0.88
CA PRO A 109 9.09 -4.19 1.18
C PRO A 109 9.79 -2.81 1.10
N MET A 110 9.10 -1.81 0.58
CA MET A 110 9.55 -0.41 0.55
C MET A 110 9.23 0.33 1.86
N ALA A 111 8.27 -0.15 2.67
CA ALA A 111 7.73 0.53 3.84
C ALA A 111 7.52 -0.47 5.00
N VAL A 112 8.60 -1.01 5.53
CA VAL A 112 8.59 -2.01 6.62
C VAL A 112 8.91 -1.43 8.00
N LYS A 113 9.59 -0.27 8.04
CA LYS A 113 9.92 0.40 9.32
C LYS A 113 8.75 1.29 9.73
N PRO A 114 8.41 1.38 11.03
CA PRO A 114 7.38 2.30 11.50
C PRO A 114 7.76 3.75 11.18
N GLY A 115 6.74 4.57 10.95
CA GLY A 115 6.88 6.01 10.75
C GLY A 115 7.22 6.77 12.03
N SER A 116 7.38 8.08 11.92
CA SER A 116 7.45 9.00 13.06
C SER A 116 6.15 8.96 13.87
N PRO A 117 6.16 9.31 15.16
CA PRO A 117 5.01 9.23 16.05
C PRO A 117 3.95 10.32 15.75
N VAL A 118 3.49 10.42 14.53
CA VAL A 118 2.31 11.20 14.19
C VAL A 118 1.10 10.32 14.47
N GLN A 119 0.26 10.72 15.42
CA GLN A 119 -0.90 9.96 15.82
C GLN A 119 -1.83 9.68 14.63
N LEU A 120 -2.34 8.46 14.59
CA LEU A 120 -3.45 8.15 13.69
C LEU A 120 -4.68 8.96 14.12
N PRO A 121 -5.45 9.54 13.18
CA PRO A 121 -6.64 10.34 13.48
C PRO A 121 -7.81 9.53 14.07
N ILE A 122 -7.59 8.29 14.45
CA ILE A 122 -8.55 7.35 15.05
C ILE A 122 -8.53 7.38 16.58
N SER A 123 -7.77 8.28 17.20
CA SER A 123 -7.74 8.46 18.66
C SER A 123 -9.12 8.92 19.16
N GLY A 124 -9.83 8.06 19.84
CA GLY A 124 -11.18 8.30 20.38
C GLY A 124 -12.02 7.05 20.52
N HIS A 125 -11.61 5.94 19.91
CA HIS A 125 -12.31 4.66 19.93
C HIS A 125 -11.45 3.52 20.51
N GLY A 126 -10.48 3.87 21.36
CA GLY A 126 -9.58 2.91 22.00
C GLY A 126 -8.45 2.40 21.10
N VAL A 127 -8.29 2.96 19.89
CA VAL A 127 -7.21 2.62 18.96
C VAL A 127 -6.16 3.72 18.98
N GLU A 128 -4.93 3.36 19.35
CA GLU A 128 -3.77 4.26 19.31
C GLU A 128 -2.75 3.74 18.31
N GLY A 129 -2.05 4.65 17.66
CA GLY A 129 -1.02 4.28 16.71
C GLY A 129 -0.40 5.47 16.01
N SER A 130 0.47 5.19 15.06
CA SER A 130 1.13 6.19 14.24
C SER A 130 0.87 5.97 12.74
N ALA A 131 0.69 7.06 12.01
CA ALA A 131 0.64 7.02 10.56
C ALA A 131 2.00 6.66 9.97
N GLY A 132 1.98 6.02 8.80
CA GLY A 132 3.13 5.82 7.95
C GLY A 132 3.36 6.99 7.00
N SER A 133 4.21 6.76 6.02
CA SER A 133 4.51 7.69 4.93
C SER A 133 4.74 6.90 3.63
N THR A 134 5.30 7.55 2.62
CA THR A 134 5.71 6.90 1.37
C THR A 134 6.58 5.66 1.63
N PHE A 135 7.55 5.73 2.55
CA PHE A 135 8.53 4.67 2.82
C PHE A 135 8.52 4.14 4.25
N THR A 136 7.54 4.51 5.04
CA THR A 136 7.36 3.98 6.40
C THR A 136 5.99 3.34 6.57
N ALA A 137 5.93 2.33 7.44
CA ALA A 137 4.72 1.63 7.80
C ALA A 137 3.92 2.42 8.84
N TRP A 138 2.60 2.38 8.77
CA TRP A 138 1.75 2.74 9.90
C TRP A 138 1.81 1.66 10.97
N GLN A 139 1.50 2.02 12.21
CA GLN A 139 1.54 1.12 13.35
C GLN A 139 0.36 1.37 14.27
N ILE A 140 -0.24 0.31 14.78
CA ILE A 140 -1.22 0.35 15.85
C ILE A 140 -0.56 -0.24 17.11
N THR A 141 -0.61 0.50 18.21
CA THR A 141 0.03 0.17 19.47
C THR A 141 -0.98 -0.19 20.56
N SER A 142 -2.22 0.28 20.44
CA SER A 142 -3.30 -0.02 21.37
C SER A 142 -4.58 -0.38 20.56
N PRO A 143 -5.30 -1.42 20.99
CA PRO A 143 -4.95 -2.39 22.03
C PRO A 143 -3.78 -3.29 21.61
N PRO A 144 -3.00 -3.82 22.56
CA PRO A 144 -1.92 -4.77 22.26
C PRO A 144 -2.47 -6.08 21.66
N PRO A 145 -1.63 -6.89 20.97
CA PRO A 145 -0.23 -6.62 20.64
C PRO A 145 -0.08 -5.59 19.52
N THR A 146 1.07 -4.89 19.53
CA THR A 146 1.41 -3.94 18.47
C THR A 146 1.48 -4.62 17.11
N PHE A 147 0.80 -4.06 16.10
CA PHE A 147 0.95 -4.52 14.74
C PHE A 147 1.19 -3.35 13.78
N ARG A 148 1.79 -3.65 12.62
CA ARG A 148 2.14 -2.66 11.62
C ARG A 148 1.83 -3.15 10.22
N GLY A 149 1.55 -2.23 9.32
CA GLY A 149 1.32 -2.50 7.93
C GLY A 149 1.65 -1.30 7.06
N SER A 150 1.60 -1.49 5.78
CA SER A 150 1.77 -0.42 4.80
C SER A 150 0.75 -0.47 3.68
N TYR A 151 -0.30 -1.25 3.88
CA TYR A 151 -1.50 -1.27 3.04
C TYR A 151 -2.67 -0.72 3.84
N GLY A 152 -3.58 -0.04 3.15
CA GLY A 152 -4.82 0.46 3.73
C GLY A 152 -6.03 -0.09 2.99
N VAL A 153 -7.11 -0.31 3.72
CA VAL A 153 -8.37 -0.79 3.14
C VAL A 153 -9.23 0.38 2.67
N ASN A 154 -10.01 0.13 1.63
CA ASN A 154 -11.14 0.99 1.27
C ASN A 154 -12.23 0.85 2.34
N GLY A 155 -12.35 1.82 3.23
CA GLY A 155 -13.29 1.80 4.36
C GLY A 155 -14.74 1.61 3.95
N HIS A 156 -15.15 2.12 2.79
CA HIS A 156 -16.52 1.97 2.28
C HIS A 156 -16.95 0.50 2.07
N LEU A 157 -16.00 -0.43 1.93
CA LEU A 157 -16.31 -1.86 1.79
C LEU A 157 -16.49 -2.59 3.13
N PHE A 158 -15.94 -2.02 4.23
CA PHE A 158 -15.83 -2.68 5.52
C PHE A 158 -16.69 -2.03 6.62
N GLU A 159 -17.31 -0.90 6.35
CA GLU A 159 -18.11 -0.18 7.33
C GLU A 159 -19.59 -0.52 7.29
N ARG A 160 -20.24 -0.49 8.47
CA ARG A 160 -21.67 -0.73 8.61
C ARG A 160 -22.57 0.31 7.89
N PHE A 161 -21.98 1.46 7.58
CA PHE A 161 -22.65 2.59 6.90
C PHE A 161 -22.18 2.76 5.47
N SER A 162 -21.70 1.67 4.82
CA SER A 162 -21.23 1.78 3.46
C SER A 162 -22.36 2.23 2.53
N ASP A 163 -22.08 3.24 1.70
CA ASP A 163 -22.97 3.78 0.68
C ASP A 163 -23.28 2.79 -0.46
N TRP A 164 -22.78 1.54 -0.34
CA TRP A 164 -22.93 0.50 -1.35
C TRP A 164 -24.19 -0.34 -1.25
N GLY A 165 -24.98 -0.23 -0.15
CA GLY A 165 -26.18 -1.06 -0.06
C GLY A 165 -26.87 -1.08 1.31
N PRO A 166 -27.96 -1.87 1.43
CA PRO A 166 -28.75 -1.94 2.61
C PRO A 166 -27.96 -2.41 3.83
N ARG A 167 -28.40 -2.03 4.99
CA ARG A 167 -27.77 -2.23 6.32
C ARG A 167 -27.41 -3.68 6.68
N ASP A 168 -27.83 -4.66 5.86
CA ASP A 168 -27.76 -6.10 6.16
C ASP A 168 -26.59 -6.84 5.49
N GLY A 169 -25.70 -6.17 4.78
CA GLY A 169 -24.55 -6.74 4.16
C GLY A 169 -24.40 -6.40 2.69
N LEU A 170 -23.23 -5.88 2.35
CA LEU A 170 -22.87 -5.72 0.96
C LEU A 170 -22.45 -7.10 0.43
N ASP A 171 -23.29 -7.71 -0.39
CA ASP A 171 -22.87 -8.83 -1.23
C ASP A 171 -21.95 -8.29 -2.33
N ILE A 172 -20.64 -8.36 -2.08
CA ILE A 172 -19.62 -7.88 -3.02
C ILE A 172 -19.64 -8.64 -4.34
N LEU A 173 -20.23 -9.85 -4.36
CA LEU A 173 -20.32 -10.67 -5.57
C LEU A 173 -21.34 -10.09 -6.56
N CYS A 174 -22.33 -9.36 -6.07
CA CYS A 174 -23.34 -8.69 -6.90
C CYS A 174 -22.89 -7.35 -7.48
N LEU A 175 -21.75 -6.79 -7.05
CA LEU A 175 -21.28 -5.51 -7.55
C LEU A 175 -20.74 -5.61 -8.97
N ARG A 176 -21.19 -4.69 -9.84
CA ARG A 176 -20.66 -4.53 -11.19
C ARG A 176 -19.36 -3.70 -11.19
N GLY A 177 -18.49 -3.98 -12.15
CA GLY A 177 -17.24 -3.20 -12.33
C GLY A 177 -16.20 -3.46 -11.24
N ARG A 178 -16.17 -4.62 -10.61
CA ARG A 178 -15.28 -5.00 -9.51
C ARG A 178 -13.80 -4.78 -9.79
N ALA A 179 -13.37 -4.85 -11.05
CA ALA A 179 -11.99 -4.56 -11.47
C ALA A 179 -11.57 -3.08 -11.29
N ASN A 180 -12.54 -2.18 -11.05
CA ASN A 180 -12.28 -0.76 -10.78
C ASN A 180 -12.63 -0.33 -9.35
N ILE A 181 -13.02 -1.28 -8.50
CA ILE A 181 -13.33 -1.03 -7.08
C ILE A 181 -12.10 -1.45 -6.26
N PRO A 182 -11.33 -0.51 -5.70
CA PRO A 182 -10.15 -0.85 -4.91
C PRO A 182 -10.55 -1.42 -3.55
N THR A 183 -9.85 -2.45 -3.11
CA THR A 183 -10.07 -3.13 -1.83
C THR A 183 -8.96 -2.82 -0.84
N LEU A 184 -7.69 -3.03 -1.25
CA LEU A 184 -6.50 -2.84 -0.43
C LEU A 184 -5.38 -2.26 -1.31
N LEU A 185 -4.81 -1.13 -0.91
CA LEU A 185 -3.74 -0.47 -1.65
C LEU A 185 -2.55 -0.13 -0.74
N ASP A 186 -1.39 0.15 -1.34
CA ASP A 186 -0.33 0.86 -0.65
C ASP A 186 -0.87 2.12 0.01
N ALA A 187 -0.62 2.31 1.30
CA ALA A 187 -1.18 3.42 2.05
C ALA A 187 -0.27 3.90 3.19
N ALA A 188 -0.46 5.15 3.57
CA ALA A 188 0.13 5.75 4.78
C ALA A 188 -0.73 5.51 6.04
N GLN A 189 -1.96 5.01 5.88
CA GLN A 189 -2.88 4.73 6.97
C GLN A 189 -3.56 3.37 6.75
N PRO A 190 -4.02 2.69 7.82
CA PRO A 190 -4.61 1.36 7.72
C PRO A 190 -5.95 1.32 6.98
N TRP A 191 -6.64 2.43 6.87
CA TRP A 191 -7.91 2.59 6.18
C TRP A 191 -8.14 4.03 5.74
N ALA A 192 -9.02 4.25 4.78
CA ALA A 192 -9.55 5.57 4.43
C ALA A 192 -10.93 5.45 3.79
N LEU A 193 -11.66 6.57 3.79
CA LEU A 193 -12.95 6.78 3.13
C LEU A 193 -12.78 7.80 2.00
N PRO A 194 -12.28 7.39 0.83
CA PRO A 194 -12.11 8.29 -0.31
C PRO A 194 -13.44 8.82 -0.83
N ASP A 195 -13.45 10.11 -1.18
CA ASP A 195 -14.57 10.81 -1.79
C ASP A 195 -14.06 11.61 -2.99
N ASP A 196 -14.88 11.79 -4.03
CA ASP A 196 -14.49 12.50 -5.26
C ASP A 196 -14.32 14.01 -5.07
N SER A 197 -14.86 14.56 -4.00
CA SER A 197 -14.64 15.95 -3.57
C SER A 197 -13.26 16.16 -2.93
N HIS A 198 -12.61 15.10 -2.47
CA HIS A 198 -11.31 15.21 -1.79
C HIS A 198 -10.23 15.74 -2.72
N PRO A 199 -9.56 16.86 -2.35
CA PRO A 199 -8.46 17.38 -3.14
C PRO A 199 -7.22 16.48 -3.03
N PRO A 200 -6.32 16.53 -4.02
CA PRO A 200 -5.01 15.88 -3.91
C PRO A 200 -4.19 16.51 -2.76
N PRO A 201 -3.37 15.71 -2.07
CA PRO A 201 -2.56 16.20 -0.98
C PRO A 201 -1.53 17.24 -1.49
N PHE A 202 -1.46 18.38 -0.83
CA PHE A 202 -0.56 19.48 -1.24
C PHE A 202 0.93 19.13 -1.10
N ARG A 203 1.28 18.13 -0.32
CA ARG A 203 2.63 17.56 -0.15
C ARG A 203 2.56 16.03 -0.21
N GLU A 204 3.65 15.39 -0.63
CA GLU A 204 3.77 13.93 -0.68
C GLU A 204 3.69 13.28 0.72
N GLU A 205 4.24 13.93 1.74
CA GLU A 205 4.27 13.42 3.11
C GLU A 205 3.24 14.16 3.98
N LEU A 206 2.06 13.61 4.08
CA LEU A 206 1.01 14.09 4.97
C LEU A 206 0.67 13.02 6.01
N ALA A 207 1.58 12.83 6.95
CA ALA A 207 1.30 12.08 8.14
C ALA A 207 0.28 12.83 9.02
N GLY A 208 -0.78 12.16 9.48
CA GLY A 208 -1.74 12.71 10.45
C GLY A 208 -2.94 13.47 9.88
N LEU A 209 -3.16 13.46 8.58
CA LEU A 209 -4.41 13.95 7.99
C LEU A 209 -5.58 12.97 8.21
N PRO A 210 -6.84 13.47 8.09
CA PRO A 210 -8.00 12.59 8.05
C PRO A 210 -7.82 11.45 7.05
N PRO A 211 -8.47 10.29 7.25
CA PRO A 211 -8.35 9.12 6.38
C PRO A 211 -9.09 9.34 5.05
N LEU A 212 -8.55 10.24 4.24
CA LEU A 212 -9.03 10.65 2.93
C LEU A 212 -8.29 9.89 1.82
N ILE A 213 -8.66 10.16 0.55
CA ILE A 213 -7.99 9.62 -0.64
C ILE A 213 -6.47 9.86 -0.63
N GLY A 214 -6.01 10.96 0.00
CA GLY A 214 -4.60 11.29 0.20
C GLY A 214 -3.81 10.21 0.95
N SER A 215 -4.46 9.39 1.77
CA SER A 215 -3.82 8.26 2.46
C SER A 215 -3.24 7.21 1.50
N PHE A 216 -3.78 7.11 0.28
CA PHE A 216 -3.32 6.25 -0.80
C PHE A 216 -2.43 6.99 -1.82
N CYS A 217 -2.43 8.33 -1.81
CA CYS A 217 -1.70 9.15 -2.77
C CYS A 217 -0.24 9.37 -2.32
N ILE A 218 0.55 8.31 -2.34
CA ILE A 218 1.95 8.25 -1.92
C ILE A 218 2.84 7.73 -3.04
N ASP A 219 3.96 8.38 -3.34
CA ASP A 219 4.88 7.97 -4.44
C ASP A 219 5.79 6.81 -4.04
N ARG A 220 5.21 5.67 -3.64
CA ARG A 220 5.97 4.49 -3.17
C ARG A 220 6.66 3.75 -4.29
N HIS A 221 6.10 3.75 -5.49
CA HIS A 221 6.56 2.97 -6.63
C HIS A 221 6.75 3.81 -7.90
N ASN A 222 7.38 4.99 -7.75
CA ASN A 222 7.72 5.89 -8.85
C ASN A 222 6.49 6.30 -9.69
N GLY A 223 5.63 7.10 -9.09
CA GLY A 223 4.39 7.61 -9.67
C GLY A 223 3.19 6.66 -9.54
N HIS A 224 3.34 5.56 -8.78
CA HIS A 224 2.32 4.53 -8.64
C HIS A 224 2.23 4.02 -7.21
N VAL A 225 1.07 3.48 -6.88
CA VAL A 225 0.84 2.54 -5.78
C VAL A 225 0.42 1.19 -6.37
N ASN A 226 0.61 0.10 -5.64
CA ASN A 226 0.02 -1.18 -6.00
C ASN A 226 -1.34 -1.32 -5.31
N GLY A 227 -2.32 -1.86 -6.01
CA GLY A 227 -3.67 -2.05 -5.49
C GLY A 227 -4.23 -3.42 -5.81
N LEU A 228 -4.94 -3.99 -4.84
CA LEU A 228 -5.83 -5.13 -4.95
C LEU A 228 -7.24 -4.60 -5.19
N PHE A 229 -7.93 -5.20 -6.14
CA PHE A 229 -9.30 -4.84 -6.53
C PHE A 229 -10.31 -5.90 -6.11
N LEU A 230 -11.58 -5.57 -6.17
CA LEU A 230 -12.68 -6.42 -5.70
C LEU A 230 -12.91 -7.67 -6.56
N ASP A 231 -12.31 -7.73 -7.75
CA ASP A 231 -12.23 -8.92 -8.60
C ASP A 231 -10.99 -9.79 -8.29
N TRP A 232 -10.27 -9.48 -7.22
CA TRP A 232 -9.04 -10.09 -6.76
C TRP A 232 -7.82 -9.87 -7.68
N SER A 233 -7.96 -9.02 -8.69
CA SER A 233 -6.82 -8.61 -9.51
C SER A 233 -5.91 -7.65 -8.75
N VAL A 234 -4.60 -7.71 -9.05
CA VAL A 234 -3.60 -6.80 -8.51
C VAL A 234 -2.91 -6.06 -9.64
N ARG A 235 -2.93 -4.74 -9.59
CA ARG A 235 -2.28 -3.90 -10.59
C ARG A 235 -1.61 -2.66 -9.98
N LYS A 236 -0.79 -2.01 -10.80
CA LYS A 236 -0.30 -0.66 -10.52
C LYS A 236 -1.42 0.34 -10.75
N VAL A 237 -1.50 1.32 -9.88
CA VAL A 237 -2.43 2.45 -9.94
C VAL A 237 -1.61 3.73 -9.97
N GLY A 238 -1.79 4.55 -10.99
CA GLY A 238 -1.15 5.86 -11.05
C GLY A 238 -1.67 6.78 -9.95
N LEU A 239 -0.83 7.68 -9.42
CA LEU A 239 -1.26 8.54 -8.31
C LEU A 239 -2.47 9.41 -8.67
N LYS A 240 -2.53 9.93 -9.88
CA LYS A 240 -3.70 10.69 -10.38
C LYS A 240 -4.88 9.79 -10.79
N GLU A 241 -4.62 8.50 -11.07
CA GLU A 241 -5.65 7.51 -11.38
C GLU A 241 -6.56 7.22 -10.17
N LEU A 242 -6.11 7.49 -8.95
CA LEU A 242 -6.89 7.27 -7.73
C LEU A 242 -8.28 7.96 -7.80
N TRP A 243 -8.40 9.10 -8.47
CA TRP A 243 -9.68 9.82 -8.65
C TRP A 243 -10.57 9.26 -9.75
N THR A 244 -10.12 8.27 -10.50
CA THR A 244 -10.92 7.56 -11.52
C THR A 244 -11.42 6.19 -11.04
N LEU A 245 -11.01 5.76 -9.84
CA LEU A 245 -11.43 4.49 -9.26
C LEU A 245 -12.81 4.63 -8.61
N LYS A 246 -13.59 3.56 -8.58
CA LYS A 246 -14.92 3.53 -7.98
C LYS A 246 -14.82 3.16 -6.48
N TRP A 247 -14.56 4.13 -5.62
CA TRP A 247 -14.36 3.91 -4.18
C TRP A 247 -15.65 3.56 -3.43
N HIS A 248 -16.78 4.15 -3.82
CA HIS A 248 -18.11 3.88 -3.30
C HIS A 248 -19.19 4.05 -4.39
N ALA A 249 -20.44 3.70 -4.11
CA ALA A 249 -21.53 3.66 -5.09
C ALA A 249 -21.76 4.99 -5.82
N GLU A 250 -21.66 6.10 -5.11
CA GLU A 250 -21.91 7.45 -5.64
C GLU A 250 -20.65 8.15 -6.13
N PHE A 251 -19.44 7.55 -5.95
CA PHE A 251 -18.18 8.17 -6.34
C PHE A 251 -18.18 8.54 -7.84
N ASN A 252 -17.95 9.81 -8.14
CA ASN A 252 -17.87 10.32 -9.50
C ASN A 252 -16.48 10.08 -10.09
N THR A 253 -16.32 9.05 -10.89
CA THR A 253 -15.05 8.69 -11.56
C THR A 253 -14.65 9.65 -12.70
N ALA A 254 -15.51 10.62 -13.04
CA ALA A 254 -15.27 11.71 -13.98
C ALA A 254 -15.28 13.08 -13.27
N GLY A 255 -14.94 13.12 -11.97
CA GLY A 255 -14.95 14.30 -11.12
C GLY A 255 -13.85 15.31 -11.43
N LEU A 256 -13.78 16.36 -10.61
CA LEU A 256 -12.94 17.56 -10.80
C LEU A 256 -11.44 17.30 -10.99
N TRP A 257 -10.94 16.15 -10.53
CA TRP A 257 -9.53 15.76 -10.57
C TRP A 257 -9.22 14.73 -11.66
N THR A 258 -10.05 14.65 -12.70
CA THR A 258 -9.89 13.73 -13.83
C THR A 258 -9.87 14.47 -15.15
N LYS A 259 -9.33 13.86 -16.20
CA LYS A 259 -9.42 14.42 -17.58
C LYS A 259 -10.87 14.61 -18.02
N ALA A 260 -11.73 13.64 -17.71
CA ALA A 260 -13.15 13.71 -18.04
C ALA A 260 -13.84 14.89 -17.33
N GLY A 261 -13.41 15.23 -16.11
CA GLY A 261 -13.87 16.42 -15.38
C GLY A 261 -13.15 17.72 -15.76
N GLY A 262 -12.26 17.68 -16.76
CA GLY A 262 -11.59 18.88 -17.29
C GLY A 262 -10.47 19.42 -16.43
N VAL A 263 -9.82 18.59 -15.60
CA VAL A 263 -8.70 19.03 -14.76
C VAL A 263 -7.58 19.61 -15.62
N GLN A 264 -7.09 20.78 -15.25
CA GLN A 264 -5.93 21.40 -15.86
C GLN A 264 -4.66 21.01 -15.11
N PRO A 265 -3.51 20.81 -15.79
CA PRO A 265 -2.24 20.40 -15.17
C PRO A 265 -1.81 21.29 -13.99
N GLU A 266 -2.10 22.58 -14.06
CA GLU A 266 -1.74 23.60 -13.05
C GLU A 266 -2.53 23.44 -11.75
N ARG A 267 -3.71 22.80 -11.77
CA ARG A 267 -4.53 22.54 -10.59
C ARG A 267 -3.93 21.47 -9.69
N TRP A 268 -3.11 20.58 -10.26
CA TRP A 268 -2.40 19.59 -9.46
C TRP A 268 -1.32 20.24 -8.61
N PRO A 269 -1.10 19.78 -7.38
CA PRO A 269 0.05 20.17 -6.59
C PRO A 269 1.35 19.96 -7.36
N GLU A 270 2.34 20.85 -7.14
CA GLU A 270 3.59 20.86 -7.91
C GLU A 270 4.26 19.49 -8.01
N TRP A 271 4.35 18.75 -6.89
CA TRP A 271 4.96 17.44 -6.82
C TRP A 271 4.24 16.38 -7.68
N MET A 272 2.92 16.56 -7.95
CA MET A 272 2.11 15.66 -8.76
C MET A 272 2.09 16.00 -10.26
N ARG A 273 2.48 17.20 -10.66
CA ARG A 273 2.38 17.66 -12.07
C ARG A 273 3.14 16.78 -13.05
N LYS A 274 4.27 16.19 -12.60
CA LYS A 274 5.11 15.28 -13.40
C LYS A 274 4.45 13.93 -13.74
N PHE A 275 3.37 13.55 -13.04
CA PHE A 275 2.71 12.27 -13.26
C PHE A 275 1.62 12.37 -14.32
N ARG A 276 1.34 11.22 -14.94
CA ARG A 276 0.34 11.08 -16.00
C ARG A 276 -1.06 11.44 -15.48
N ASP A 277 -1.84 12.14 -16.30
CA ASP A 277 -3.26 12.40 -16.11
C ASP A 277 -4.12 11.25 -16.66
N TYR A 278 -5.28 11.02 -16.03
CA TYR A 278 -6.21 9.94 -16.36
C TYR A 278 -7.62 10.46 -16.62
#